data_051d06b6521e64bca5dad1b938d7137a
#
_entry.id   051d06b6521e64bca5dad1b938d7137a
#
_cell.length_a   1.000
_cell.length_b   1.000
_cell.length_c   1.000
_cell.angle_alpha   90.00
_cell.angle_beta   90.00
_cell.angle_gamma   90.00
#
_symmetry.space_group_name_H-M   'P 1'
#
loop_
_entity.id
_entity.type
_entity.pdbx_description
1 polymer ?
#
loop_
_entity_poly.entity_id
_entity_poly.type
_entity_poly.pdbx_seq_one_letter_code
_entity_poly.pdbx_strand_id
1 'polypeptide(L)'
;MKILRNTASKQFDPLKQNELCVKRLSEILQDRTKPQSFFEELLDSKKSLSLIHYILTKNTRSSEDIQILNTYLKHKEKFISFIKRDDIDNTNIDELLCKITKNLKSHSSEGNSFLFHIGDKGNKFYIILKGSVSVLLPEERKVKMNISQYKKYLLQLYQ
;
A
#
# COMPACT_ATOMS: atom_id res chain seq x y z
N MET A 1 51.60 27.94 12.04
CA MET A 1 50.18 28.28 12.29
C MET A 1 49.33 27.26 11.55
N LYS A 2 48.82 26.23 12.24
CA LYS A 2 48.00 25.16 11.64
C LYS A 2 46.55 25.50 11.88
N ILE A 3 45.82 25.82 10.81
CA ILE A 3 44.36 26.04 10.85
C ILE A 3 43.70 24.66 10.80
N LEU A 4 43.25 24.16 11.94
CA LEU A 4 42.36 22.99 12.02
C LEU A 4 40.96 23.42 11.55
N ARG A 5 40.61 23.09 10.32
CA ARG A 5 39.23 23.17 9.86
C ARG A 5 38.47 21.99 10.46
N ASN A 6 37.75 22.22 11.53
CA ASN A 6 36.75 21.31 12.04
C ASN A 6 35.55 21.29 11.06
N THR A 7 35.60 20.46 10.04
CA THR A 7 34.43 20.08 9.27
C THR A 7 33.70 18.99 10.06
N ALA A 8 32.84 19.41 10.98
CA ALA A 8 31.85 18.52 11.55
C ALA A 8 30.99 18.01 10.39
N SER A 9 31.31 16.84 9.87
CA SER A 9 30.44 16.11 8.95
C SER A 9 29.13 15.87 9.71
N LYS A 10 28.07 16.61 9.36
CA LYS A 10 26.71 16.31 9.84
C LYS A 10 26.43 14.87 9.44
N GLN A 11 26.47 14.00 10.42
CA GLN A 11 26.18 12.57 10.25
C GLN A 11 24.80 12.47 9.65
N PHE A 12 24.72 11.96 8.41
CA PHE A 12 23.44 11.78 7.70
C PHE A 12 22.64 10.71 8.45
N ASP A 13 21.52 11.11 9.04
CA ASP A 13 20.57 10.23 9.72
C ASP A 13 19.31 10.06 8.85
N PRO A 14 19.16 8.92 8.17
CA PRO A 14 18.02 8.69 7.27
C PRO A 14 16.67 8.75 7.99
N LEU A 15 16.61 8.37 9.26
CA LEU A 15 15.38 8.38 10.04
C LEU A 15 14.91 9.81 10.32
N LYS A 16 15.83 10.70 10.75
CA LYS A 16 15.51 12.13 10.94
C LYS A 16 15.11 12.81 9.64
N GLN A 17 15.70 12.41 8.52
CA GLN A 17 15.33 12.91 7.20
C GLN A 17 13.87 12.51 6.85
N ASN A 18 13.49 11.27 7.08
CA ASN A 18 12.14 10.79 6.82
C ASN A 18 11.12 11.49 7.72
N GLU A 19 11.40 11.68 9.01
CA GLU A 19 10.52 12.43 9.91
C GLU A 19 10.32 13.88 9.47
N LEU A 20 11.38 14.55 9.01
CA LEU A 20 11.27 15.91 8.46
C LEU A 20 10.41 15.92 7.18
N CYS A 21 10.54 14.90 6.33
CA CYS A 21 9.72 14.76 5.13
C CYS A 21 8.24 14.52 5.46
N VAL A 22 7.95 13.70 6.48
CA VAL A 22 6.57 13.47 6.99
C VAL A 22 5.95 14.81 7.42
N LYS A 23 6.67 15.58 8.25
CA LYS A 23 6.18 16.86 8.73
C LYS A 23 5.89 17.83 7.58
N ARG A 24 6.81 17.97 6.63
CA ARG A 24 6.63 18.84 5.46
C ARG A 24 5.46 18.40 4.58
N LEU A 25 5.30 17.09 4.35
CA LEU A 25 4.17 16.59 3.57
C LEU A 25 2.85 16.88 4.30
N SER A 26 2.79 16.68 5.61
CA SER A 26 1.61 17.00 6.41
C SER A 26 1.24 18.49 6.32
N GLU A 27 2.22 19.40 6.39
CA GLU A 27 2.01 20.85 6.24
C GLU A 27 1.46 21.19 4.85
N ILE A 28 2.00 20.58 3.78
CA ILE A 28 1.51 20.80 2.40
C ILE A 28 0.07 20.29 2.24
N LEU A 29 -0.27 19.15 2.83
CA LEU A 29 -1.62 18.58 2.74
C LEU A 29 -2.68 19.38 3.51
N GLN A 30 -2.27 20.23 4.43
CA GLN A 30 -3.16 21.17 5.15
C GLN A 30 -3.40 22.48 4.39
N ASP A 31 -2.62 22.77 3.34
CA ASP A 31 -2.74 23.99 2.55
C ASP A 31 -3.97 23.94 1.64
N ARG A 32 -5.06 24.52 2.12
CA ARG A 32 -6.35 24.58 1.41
C ARG A 32 -6.34 25.47 0.16
N THR A 33 -5.25 26.17 -0.11
CA THR A 33 -5.13 27.03 -1.31
C THR A 33 -4.81 26.23 -2.57
N LYS A 34 -4.35 24.97 -2.42
CA LYS A 34 -3.95 24.11 -3.52
C LYS A 34 -5.16 23.35 -4.10
N PRO A 35 -5.21 23.18 -5.43
CA PRO A 35 -6.28 22.40 -6.05
C PRO A 35 -6.15 20.90 -5.74
N GLN A 36 -7.27 20.18 -5.82
CA GLN A 36 -7.34 18.75 -5.56
C GLN A 36 -6.34 17.93 -6.42
N SER A 37 -6.23 18.26 -7.72
CA SER A 37 -5.32 17.60 -8.65
C SER A 37 -3.84 17.69 -8.22
N PHE A 38 -3.44 18.79 -7.58
CA PHE A 38 -2.10 18.92 -7.03
C PHE A 38 -1.80 17.89 -5.95
N PHE A 39 -2.76 17.60 -5.06
CA PHE A 39 -2.58 16.61 -4.01
C PHE A 39 -2.54 15.19 -4.57
N GLU A 40 -3.32 14.89 -5.61
CA GLU A 40 -3.32 13.61 -6.30
C GLU A 40 -1.96 13.32 -6.92
N GLU A 41 -1.43 14.26 -7.71
CA GLU A 41 -0.10 14.14 -8.32
C GLU A 41 1.00 14.03 -7.25
N LEU A 42 0.93 14.84 -6.20
CA LEU A 42 1.88 14.81 -5.10
C LEU A 42 1.89 13.44 -4.41
N LEU A 43 0.72 12.90 -4.06
CA LEU A 43 0.59 11.64 -3.32
C LEU A 43 0.95 10.41 -4.16
N ASP A 44 0.80 10.46 -5.48
CA ASP A 44 1.19 9.38 -6.39
C ASP A 44 2.66 9.46 -6.82
N SER A 45 3.37 10.50 -6.42
CA SER A 45 4.81 10.62 -6.68
C SER A 45 5.61 9.50 -6.00
N LYS A 46 6.72 9.08 -6.62
CA LYS A 46 7.62 8.06 -6.05
C LYS A 46 8.12 8.42 -4.64
N LYS A 47 8.35 9.72 -4.39
CA LYS A 47 8.80 10.21 -3.08
C LYS A 47 7.73 10.03 -2.01
N SER A 48 6.49 10.40 -2.33
CA SER A 48 5.37 10.24 -1.40
C SER A 48 5.03 8.78 -1.15
N LEU A 49 5.06 7.91 -2.17
CA LEU A 49 4.86 6.47 -1.99
C LEU A 49 5.95 5.83 -1.10
N SER A 50 7.21 6.27 -1.24
CA SER A 50 8.29 5.82 -0.35
C SER A 50 8.06 6.28 1.09
N LEU A 51 7.55 7.50 1.28
CA LEU A 51 7.22 8.03 2.59
C LEU A 51 6.02 7.32 3.22
N ILE A 52 4.97 7.04 2.44
CA ILE A 52 3.83 6.24 2.87
C ILE A 52 4.29 4.85 3.32
N HIS A 53 5.15 4.19 2.53
CA HIS A 53 5.73 2.91 2.92
C HIS A 53 6.50 3.02 4.25
N TYR A 54 7.34 4.04 4.42
CA TYR A 54 8.04 4.31 5.67
C TYR A 54 7.07 4.46 6.86
N ILE A 55 6.01 5.26 6.71
CA ILE A 55 4.97 5.42 7.74
C ILE A 55 4.34 4.08 8.11
N LEU A 56 4.07 3.23 7.10
CA LEU A 56 3.45 1.91 7.31
C LEU A 56 4.37 0.90 8.01
N THR A 57 5.70 1.11 8.01
CA THR A 57 6.65 0.27 8.74
C THR A 57 6.82 0.65 10.19
N LYS A 58 6.33 1.83 10.61
CA LYS A 58 6.40 2.27 12.01
C LYS A 58 5.51 1.40 12.92
N ASN A 59 6.01 1.07 14.09
CA ASN A 59 5.22 0.39 15.14
C ASN A 59 4.16 1.30 15.74
N THR A 60 4.50 2.58 15.95
CA THR A 60 3.59 3.62 16.46
C THR A 60 3.53 4.75 15.43
N ARG A 61 2.33 5.27 15.15
CA ARG A 61 2.09 6.34 14.21
C ARG A 61 1.67 7.61 14.93
N SER A 62 2.28 8.73 14.54
CA SER A 62 1.89 10.05 15.01
C SER A 62 0.56 10.49 14.39
N SER A 63 0.01 11.61 14.87
CA SER A 63 -1.18 12.24 14.28
C SER A 63 -0.94 12.65 12.82
N GLU A 64 0.25 13.14 12.51
CA GLU A 64 0.67 13.51 11.16
C GLU A 64 0.74 12.29 10.23
N ASP A 65 1.29 11.17 10.70
CA ASP A 65 1.32 9.92 9.96
C ASP A 65 -0.09 9.45 9.58
N ILE A 66 -1.01 9.48 10.54
CA ILE A 66 -2.42 9.08 10.33
C ILE A 66 -3.10 10.04 9.35
N GLN A 67 -2.86 11.33 9.46
CA GLN A 67 -3.40 12.34 8.56
C GLN A 67 -2.95 12.12 7.11
N ILE A 68 -1.65 11.87 6.88
CA ILE A 68 -1.11 11.58 5.55
C ILE A 68 -1.76 10.33 4.97
N LEU A 69 -1.86 9.24 5.75
CA LEU A 69 -2.50 8.01 5.31
C LEU A 69 -3.98 8.20 4.99
N ASN A 70 -4.72 8.94 5.83
CA ASN A 70 -6.13 9.26 5.59
C ASN A 70 -6.30 10.05 4.30
N THR A 71 -5.48 11.08 4.09
CA THR A 71 -5.51 11.88 2.87
C THR A 71 -5.18 11.03 1.64
N TYR A 72 -4.16 10.18 1.72
CA TYR A 72 -3.83 9.25 0.65
C TYR A 72 -4.98 8.32 0.29
N LEU A 73 -5.66 7.72 1.28
CA LEU A 73 -6.79 6.82 1.03
C LEU A 73 -8.01 7.55 0.49
N LYS A 74 -8.27 8.79 0.93
CA LYS A 74 -9.36 9.63 0.41
C LYS A 74 -9.22 9.91 -1.09
N HIS A 75 -7.99 10.05 -1.58
CA HIS A 75 -7.72 10.27 -3.00
C HIS A 75 -7.79 9.00 -3.86
N LYS A 76 -7.98 7.83 -3.26
CA LYS A 76 -8.19 6.58 -4.01
C LYS A 76 -9.69 6.34 -4.25
N GLU A 77 -10.22 6.91 -5.34
CA GLU A 77 -11.64 6.86 -5.69
C GLU A 77 -12.24 5.45 -5.62
N LYS A 78 -11.54 4.45 -6.18
CA LYS A 78 -11.98 3.05 -6.16
C LYS A 78 -12.11 2.50 -4.74
N PHE A 79 -11.21 2.91 -3.84
CA PHE A 79 -11.26 2.53 -2.43
C PHE A 79 -12.44 3.19 -1.71
N ILE A 80 -12.64 4.49 -1.94
CA ILE A 80 -13.77 5.22 -1.36
C ILE A 80 -15.11 4.69 -1.89
N SER A 81 -15.20 4.42 -3.20
CA SER A 81 -16.40 3.83 -3.80
C SER A 81 -16.72 2.44 -3.24
N PHE A 82 -15.68 1.63 -2.93
CA PHE A 82 -15.84 0.34 -2.29
C PHE A 82 -16.43 0.48 -0.87
N ILE A 83 -15.89 1.39 -0.06
CA ILE A 83 -16.39 1.64 1.30
C ILE A 83 -17.84 2.15 1.29
N LYS A 84 -18.20 3.02 0.33
CA LYS A 84 -19.53 3.61 0.23
C LYS A 84 -20.62 2.63 -0.21
N ARG A 85 -20.29 1.44 -0.71
CA ARG A 85 -21.27 0.45 -1.17
C ARG A 85 -22.18 -0.11 -0.07
N ASP A 86 -21.74 -0.04 1.18
CA ASP A 86 -22.42 -0.68 2.32
C ASP A 86 -23.29 0.32 3.12
N ASP A 87 -23.96 1.29 2.45
CA ASP A 87 -24.85 2.30 3.06
C ASP A 87 -24.24 3.05 4.26
N ILE A 88 -22.92 3.22 4.25
CA ILE A 88 -22.21 3.97 5.28
C ILE A 88 -22.47 5.46 5.04
N ASP A 89 -23.20 6.10 5.95
CA ASP A 89 -23.43 7.54 5.95
C ASP A 89 -22.11 8.32 5.81
N ASN A 90 -22.11 9.34 4.94
CA ASN A 90 -20.91 10.16 4.67
C ASN A 90 -20.26 10.77 5.95
N THR A 91 -21.04 10.92 7.02
CA THR A 91 -20.58 11.44 8.32
C THR A 91 -19.64 10.49 9.04
N ASN A 92 -19.61 9.20 8.67
CA ASN A 92 -18.82 8.17 9.37
C ASN A 92 -17.56 7.74 8.62
N ILE A 93 -17.33 8.24 7.39
CA ILE A 93 -16.19 7.83 6.54
C ILE A 93 -14.87 8.24 7.19
N ASP A 94 -14.77 9.42 7.78
CA ASP A 94 -13.55 9.92 8.39
C ASP A 94 -13.14 9.10 9.62
N GLU A 95 -14.12 8.71 10.43
CA GLU A 95 -13.89 7.83 11.58
C GLU A 95 -13.45 6.43 11.12
N LEU A 96 -14.12 5.90 10.09
CA LEU A 96 -13.77 4.60 9.51
C LEU A 96 -12.36 4.61 8.92
N LEU A 97 -12.01 5.64 8.15
CA LEU A 97 -10.66 5.81 7.62
C LEU A 97 -9.61 5.88 8.73
N CYS A 98 -9.92 6.58 9.80
CA CYS A 98 -9.03 6.66 10.97
C CYS A 98 -8.83 5.29 11.63
N LYS A 99 -9.87 4.47 11.73
CA LYS A 99 -9.77 3.08 12.23
C LYS A 99 -8.97 2.20 11.28
N ILE A 100 -9.18 2.32 9.96
CA ILE A 100 -8.45 1.58 8.95
C ILE A 100 -6.96 1.95 9.00
N THR A 101 -6.62 3.24 8.95
CA THR A 101 -5.23 3.70 8.90
C THR A 101 -4.42 3.35 10.14
N LYS A 102 -5.05 3.27 11.31
CA LYS A 102 -4.40 2.77 12.54
C LYS A 102 -4.02 1.29 12.44
N ASN A 103 -4.77 0.50 11.68
CA ASN A 103 -4.59 -0.95 11.56
C ASN A 103 -3.87 -1.38 10.27
N LEU A 104 -3.60 -0.47 9.33
CA LEU A 104 -2.85 -0.79 8.12
C LEU A 104 -1.46 -1.32 8.44
N LYS A 105 -1.05 -2.37 7.74
CA LYS A 105 0.29 -2.95 7.84
C LYS A 105 0.93 -3.00 6.47
N SER A 106 2.23 -2.75 6.40
CA SER A 106 3.00 -2.99 5.19
C SER A 106 3.20 -4.49 4.98
N HIS A 107 3.02 -4.94 3.75
CA HIS A 107 3.34 -6.28 3.31
C HIS A 107 4.15 -6.19 2.02
N SER A 108 5.28 -6.88 1.98
CA SER A 108 6.09 -7.02 0.76
C SER A 108 6.03 -8.47 0.33
N SER A 109 5.74 -8.70 -0.94
CA SER A 109 5.70 -10.03 -1.55
C SER A 109 6.71 -10.09 -2.68
N GLU A 110 7.38 -11.22 -2.79
CA GLU A 110 8.30 -11.49 -3.90
C GLU A 110 7.52 -11.75 -5.19
N GLY A 111 8.15 -11.54 -6.33
CA GLY A 111 7.55 -11.86 -7.63
C GLY A 111 7.17 -13.35 -7.71
N ASN A 112 6.07 -13.66 -8.38
CA ASN A 112 5.53 -15.01 -8.55
C ASN A 112 5.10 -15.71 -7.25
N SER A 113 4.84 -14.97 -6.16
CA SER A 113 4.25 -15.50 -4.94
C SER A 113 2.73 -15.32 -4.93
N PHE A 114 2.03 -16.26 -4.32
CA PHE A 114 0.59 -16.16 -4.13
C PHE A 114 0.26 -15.38 -2.86
N LEU A 115 -0.70 -14.46 -2.94
CA LEU A 115 -1.24 -13.75 -1.79
C LEU A 115 -2.35 -14.55 -1.09
N PHE A 116 -3.13 -15.27 -1.87
CA PHE A 116 -4.20 -16.18 -1.43
C PHE A 116 -4.54 -17.15 -2.55
N HIS A 117 -5.15 -18.28 -2.19
CA HIS A 117 -5.64 -19.31 -3.10
C HIS A 117 -7.17 -19.36 -3.08
N ILE A 118 -7.73 -20.06 -4.06
CA ILE A 118 -9.15 -20.34 -4.09
C ILE A 118 -9.50 -21.22 -2.87
N GLY A 119 -10.55 -20.80 -2.15
CA GLY A 119 -10.99 -21.47 -0.92
C GLY A 119 -10.37 -20.92 0.37
N ASP A 120 -9.36 -20.05 0.27
CA ASP A 120 -8.84 -19.38 1.45
C ASP A 120 -9.90 -18.48 2.08
N LYS A 121 -9.92 -18.44 3.41
CA LYS A 121 -10.83 -17.56 4.15
C LYS A 121 -10.45 -16.10 3.96
N GLY A 122 -11.36 -15.30 3.40
CA GLY A 122 -11.19 -13.87 3.18
C GLY A 122 -11.19 -13.08 4.50
N ASN A 123 -10.03 -12.91 5.10
CA ASN A 123 -9.82 -12.19 6.35
C ASN A 123 -8.90 -10.96 6.23
N LYS A 124 -8.46 -10.65 5.02
CA LYS A 124 -7.55 -9.54 4.72
C LYS A 124 -8.04 -8.75 3.51
N PHE A 125 -7.80 -7.47 3.56
CA PHE A 125 -7.97 -6.55 2.44
C PHE A 125 -6.60 -5.98 2.05
N TYR A 126 -6.29 -5.91 0.75
CA TYR A 126 -5.00 -5.46 0.26
C TYR A 126 -5.15 -4.19 -0.58
N ILE A 127 -4.27 -3.23 -0.34
CA ILE A 127 -4.12 -2.02 -1.15
C ILE A 127 -2.74 -2.06 -1.79
N ILE A 128 -2.68 -2.08 -3.12
CA ILE A 128 -1.43 -2.13 -3.87
C ILE A 128 -0.81 -0.73 -3.86
N LEU A 129 0.35 -0.58 -3.20
CA LEU A 129 1.14 0.64 -3.24
C LEU A 129 2.10 0.67 -4.43
N LYS A 130 2.68 -0.48 -4.77
CA LYS A 130 3.65 -0.62 -5.86
C LYS A 130 3.58 -2.02 -6.45
N GLY A 131 3.69 -2.11 -7.76
CA GLY A 131 3.63 -3.38 -8.48
C GLY A 131 2.24 -3.69 -9.02
N SER A 132 2.01 -4.95 -9.35
CA SER A 132 0.76 -5.46 -9.87
C SER A 132 0.48 -6.86 -9.34
N VAL A 133 -0.80 -7.24 -9.33
CA VAL A 133 -1.25 -8.59 -9.01
C VAL A 133 -2.12 -9.10 -10.16
N SER A 134 -2.08 -10.41 -10.39
CA SER A 134 -2.94 -11.09 -11.35
C SER A 134 -3.93 -11.97 -10.61
N VAL A 135 -5.18 -11.94 -11.04
CA VAL A 135 -6.21 -12.87 -10.56
C VAL A 135 -6.25 -14.05 -11.52
N LEU A 136 -5.88 -15.23 -11.02
CA LEU A 136 -5.93 -16.47 -11.79
C LEU A 136 -7.26 -17.16 -11.49
N LEU A 137 -8.10 -17.27 -12.50
CA LEU A 137 -9.37 -18.00 -12.39
C LEU A 137 -9.19 -19.40 -12.95
N PRO A 138 -9.72 -20.43 -12.28
CA PRO A 138 -9.72 -21.78 -12.85
C PRO A 138 -10.59 -21.80 -14.11
N GLU A 139 -10.06 -22.36 -15.16
CA GLU A 139 -10.81 -22.59 -16.40
C GLU A 139 -11.14 -24.08 -16.50
N GLU A 140 -12.41 -24.42 -16.54
CA GLU A 140 -12.83 -25.78 -16.86
C GLU A 140 -12.67 -26.04 -18.36
N ARG A 141 -11.73 -26.91 -18.71
CA ARG A 141 -11.55 -27.39 -20.07
C ARG A 141 -12.04 -28.82 -20.21
N LYS A 142 -13.04 -29.01 -21.04
CA LYS A 142 -13.44 -30.37 -21.46
C LYS A 142 -12.43 -30.88 -22.49
N VAL A 143 -11.51 -31.72 -22.06
CA VAL A 143 -10.51 -32.33 -22.95
C VAL A 143 -10.93 -33.77 -23.22
N LYS A 144 -11.09 -34.13 -24.50
CA LYS A 144 -11.26 -35.53 -24.91
C LYS A 144 -9.90 -36.21 -24.87
N MET A 145 -9.71 -37.14 -23.97
CA MET A 145 -8.48 -37.95 -23.84
C MET A 145 -8.80 -39.41 -24.00
N ASN A 146 -7.90 -40.16 -24.64
CA ASN A 146 -7.94 -41.62 -24.55
C ASN A 146 -7.36 -42.08 -23.19
N ILE A 147 -7.57 -43.36 -22.85
CA ILE A 147 -7.15 -43.93 -21.54
C ILE A 147 -5.64 -43.79 -21.30
N SER A 148 -4.82 -43.93 -22.33
CA SER A 148 -3.37 -43.78 -22.22
C SER A 148 -2.94 -42.37 -21.91
N GLN A 149 -3.52 -41.36 -22.60
CA GLN A 149 -3.30 -39.96 -22.34
C GLN A 149 -3.75 -39.56 -20.92
N TYR A 150 -4.90 -40.07 -20.48
CA TYR A 150 -5.40 -39.80 -19.13
C TYR A 150 -4.48 -40.34 -18.04
N LYS A 151 -3.99 -41.60 -18.21
CA LYS A 151 -3.00 -42.15 -17.27
C LYS A 151 -1.74 -41.33 -17.19
N LYS A 152 -1.20 -40.87 -18.35
CA LYS A 152 -0.02 -40.00 -18.39
C LYS A 152 -0.26 -38.64 -17.71
N TYR A 153 -1.42 -38.05 -17.90
CA TYR A 153 -1.83 -36.81 -17.23
C TYR A 153 -1.90 -36.98 -15.70
N LEU A 154 -2.51 -38.06 -15.22
CA LEU A 154 -2.56 -38.34 -13.76
C LEU A 154 -1.16 -38.50 -13.15
N LEU A 155 -0.24 -39.17 -13.85
CA LEU A 155 1.14 -39.32 -13.36
C LEU A 155 1.88 -37.98 -13.25
N GLN A 156 1.55 -36.98 -14.09
CA GLN A 156 2.13 -35.64 -14.01
C GLN A 156 1.55 -34.79 -12.87
N LEU A 157 0.32 -35.06 -12.41
CA LEU A 157 -0.29 -34.33 -11.29
C LEU A 157 0.22 -34.78 -9.92
N TYR A 158 0.83 -35.96 -9.83
CA TYR A 158 1.32 -36.54 -8.58
C TYR A 158 2.86 -36.52 -8.44
N GLN A 159 3.54 -35.79 -9.33
CA GLN A 159 4.96 -35.44 -9.22
C GLN A 159 5.14 -34.03 -8.66
#